data_e28b6d5c067624e17fcc151ba448c12a
#
_entry.id   e28b6d5c067624e17fcc151ba448c12a
#
_cell.length_a   1.000
_cell.length_b   1.000
_cell.length_c   1.000
_cell.angle_alpha   90.00
_cell.angle_beta   90.00
_cell.angle_gamma   90.00
#
_symmetry.space_group_name_H-M   'P 1'
#
loop_
_entity.id
_entity.type
_entity.pdbx_description
1 polymer ?
#
loop_
_entity_poly.entity_id
_entity_poly.type
_entity_poly.pdbx_seq_one_letter_code
_entity_poly.pdbx_strand_id
1 'polypeptide(L)'
;MKYSARPAVFIINSLEGGGAERVMVKLLTIMESYFEEKTIPVHLILLDDLPESHQCPAFVDKTVLNSQGSLVEGYRQLKPVLEKIGPEYVFSFLTRSNFLNVALSKRLGFKSIISERVNTTSHLSGGLKDKVSRLLVKLLYNKADSVVAVSEGVKADLIQNYAVPKDKVAVLYNPYDIEQLKEQAAESVLDLPAKPYIIGVGRLVKNKNFSLLINAYAKANISENLVILGVGDEELKLKNLAIEQGIGDKVHFLGFKSNPYPYVSSAEFFVSTSNAEGFPNAIVEAMCLGKAVVATNCESGPAEILAEKYPYHVSGASEEKNGILCELNNVQGVCDALKLFENDSVRSSYAAKSRSCAQQFSYQAFQEKVVAIIDKVCK
;
A
#
# COMPACT_ATOMS: atom_id res chain seq x y z
N MET A 1 19.71 -6.05 -31.34
CA MET A 1 19.71 -4.58 -31.51
C MET A 1 20.60 -3.99 -30.43
N LYS A 2 21.50 -3.04 -30.76
CA LYS A 2 22.26 -2.33 -29.73
C LYS A 2 21.33 -1.30 -29.08
N TYR A 3 21.06 -1.44 -27.77
CA TYR A 3 20.37 -0.41 -27.00
C TYR A 3 21.17 0.89 -27.07
N SER A 4 20.52 2.00 -27.33
CA SER A 4 21.15 3.33 -27.37
C SER A 4 21.20 4.00 -26.01
N ALA A 5 20.32 3.61 -25.08
CA ALA A 5 20.21 4.13 -23.74
C ALA A 5 20.92 3.24 -22.70
N ARG A 6 21.38 3.86 -21.60
CA ARG A 6 21.94 3.13 -20.46
C ARG A 6 20.84 2.34 -19.73
N PRO A 7 21.15 1.17 -19.16
CA PRO A 7 20.15 0.33 -18.50
C PRO A 7 19.49 0.97 -17.27
N ALA A 8 18.21 0.63 -17.04
CA ALA A 8 17.51 0.83 -15.79
C ALA A 8 17.61 -0.45 -14.94
N VAL A 9 17.97 -0.30 -13.67
CA VAL A 9 18.04 -1.42 -12.73
C VAL A 9 17.04 -1.24 -11.62
N PHE A 10 16.31 -2.32 -11.29
CA PHE A 10 15.40 -2.40 -10.18
C PHE A 10 15.93 -3.39 -9.14
N ILE A 11 15.83 -3.06 -7.84
CA ILE A 11 16.33 -3.92 -6.76
C ILE A 11 15.27 -4.09 -5.70
N ILE A 12 15.02 -5.33 -5.31
CA ILE A 12 14.17 -5.68 -4.17
C ILE A 12 14.75 -6.89 -3.43
N ASN A 13 14.31 -7.13 -2.20
CA ASN A 13 14.84 -8.24 -1.42
C ASN A 13 14.52 -9.61 -2.05
N SER A 14 13.27 -9.86 -2.40
CA SER A 14 12.74 -11.09 -3.01
C SER A 14 11.41 -10.79 -3.72
N LEU A 15 10.74 -11.81 -4.26
CA LEU A 15 9.36 -11.74 -4.79
C LEU A 15 8.40 -12.70 -4.06
N GLU A 16 8.59 -12.91 -2.76
CA GLU A 16 7.83 -13.89 -1.96
C GLU A 16 6.32 -13.64 -1.90
N GLY A 17 5.85 -12.41 -1.82
CA GLY A 17 4.39 -12.21 -1.77
C GLY A 17 3.93 -11.03 -0.93
N GLY A 18 4.80 -10.12 -0.58
CA GLY A 18 4.47 -8.89 0.10
C GLY A 18 3.83 -7.82 -0.80
N GLY A 19 3.32 -6.78 -0.18
CA GLY A 19 2.73 -5.65 -0.91
C GLY A 19 3.75 -4.85 -1.73
N ALA A 20 4.99 -4.75 -1.27
CA ALA A 20 6.07 -4.04 -1.98
C ALA A 20 6.51 -4.82 -3.22
N GLU A 21 6.59 -6.14 -3.12
CA GLU A 21 6.94 -7.07 -4.20
C GLU A 21 5.90 -7.00 -5.31
N ARG A 22 4.61 -7.04 -4.95
CA ARG A 22 3.50 -6.87 -5.88
C ARG A 22 3.57 -5.51 -6.61
N VAL A 23 3.91 -4.43 -5.92
CA VAL A 23 4.03 -3.11 -6.53
C VAL A 23 5.26 -3.00 -7.41
N MET A 24 6.38 -3.66 -7.07
CA MET A 24 7.57 -3.72 -7.94
C MET A 24 7.23 -4.38 -9.28
N VAL A 25 6.58 -5.53 -9.26
CA VAL A 25 6.16 -6.21 -10.49
C VAL A 25 5.18 -5.36 -11.30
N LYS A 26 4.16 -4.77 -10.63
CA LYS A 26 3.23 -3.83 -11.29
C LYS A 26 3.95 -2.64 -11.93
N LEU A 27 4.93 -2.04 -11.23
CA LEU A 27 5.72 -0.94 -11.78
C LEU A 27 6.41 -1.36 -13.07
N LEU A 28 7.09 -2.51 -13.07
CA LEU A 28 7.75 -3.02 -14.25
C LEU A 28 6.76 -3.23 -15.41
N THR A 29 5.63 -3.90 -15.15
CA THR A 29 4.59 -4.14 -16.16
C THR A 29 4.00 -2.84 -16.71
N ILE A 30 3.66 -1.88 -15.84
CA ILE A 30 3.08 -0.58 -16.26
C ILE A 30 4.08 0.22 -17.12
N MET A 31 5.37 0.10 -16.83
CA MET A 31 6.41 0.86 -17.50
C MET A 31 6.97 0.17 -18.77
N GLU A 32 6.48 -1.02 -19.14
CA GLU A 32 6.97 -1.79 -20.30
C GLU A 32 7.00 -0.95 -21.58
N SER A 33 5.88 -0.35 -21.96
CA SER A 33 5.77 0.49 -23.16
C SER A 33 6.72 1.69 -23.15
N TYR A 34 6.94 2.31 -22.00
CA TYR A 34 7.91 3.40 -21.84
C TYR A 34 9.34 2.94 -22.08
N PHE A 35 9.73 1.78 -21.53
CA PHE A 35 11.08 1.24 -21.71
C PHE A 35 11.32 0.78 -23.15
N GLU A 36 10.32 0.18 -23.79
CA GLU A 36 10.39 -0.22 -25.21
C GLU A 36 10.53 0.99 -26.13
N GLU A 37 9.68 2.01 -25.98
CA GLU A 37 9.72 3.25 -26.77
C GLU A 37 11.08 3.96 -26.65
N LYS A 38 11.65 4.00 -25.44
CA LYS A 38 12.96 4.61 -25.17
C LYS A 38 14.13 3.68 -25.43
N THR A 39 13.89 2.42 -25.81
CA THR A 39 14.92 1.39 -26.00
C THR A 39 15.86 1.24 -24.78
N ILE A 40 15.29 1.30 -23.57
CA ILE A 40 16.02 1.17 -22.30
C ILE A 40 16.04 -0.30 -21.88
N PRO A 41 17.21 -0.94 -21.72
CA PRO A 41 17.31 -2.28 -21.14
C PRO A 41 16.91 -2.25 -19.67
N VAL A 42 16.11 -3.23 -19.23
CA VAL A 42 15.60 -3.29 -17.85
C VAL A 42 16.10 -4.54 -17.14
N HIS A 43 16.68 -4.35 -15.96
CA HIS A 43 17.15 -5.44 -15.11
C HIS A 43 16.44 -5.42 -13.76
N LEU A 44 16.03 -6.59 -13.26
CA LEU A 44 15.56 -6.79 -11.90
C LEU A 44 16.55 -7.64 -11.13
N ILE A 45 17.02 -7.13 -9.99
CA ILE A 45 17.93 -7.87 -9.11
C ILE A 45 17.20 -8.19 -7.79
N LEU A 46 17.10 -9.49 -7.49
CA LEU A 46 16.62 -9.99 -6.21
C LEU A 46 17.84 -10.24 -5.31
N LEU A 47 17.81 -9.73 -4.08
CA LEU A 47 18.93 -9.89 -3.14
C LEU A 47 19.00 -11.28 -2.53
N ASP A 48 17.87 -11.97 -2.41
CA ASP A 48 17.75 -13.30 -1.81
C ASP A 48 17.03 -14.26 -2.76
N ASP A 49 17.50 -15.51 -2.76
CA ASP A 49 16.89 -16.62 -3.48
C ASP A 49 15.81 -17.27 -2.58
N LEU A 50 14.58 -16.83 -2.76
CA LEU A 50 13.40 -17.27 -2.00
C LEU A 50 12.27 -17.63 -2.96
N PRO A 51 11.30 -18.48 -2.55
CA PRO A 51 10.16 -18.81 -3.39
C PRO A 51 9.40 -17.58 -3.89
N GLU A 52 9.13 -17.51 -5.19
CA GLU A 52 8.48 -16.36 -5.80
C GLU A 52 6.96 -16.58 -5.88
N SER A 53 6.17 -15.64 -5.36
CA SER A 53 4.72 -15.56 -5.51
C SER A 53 4.28 -14.58 -6.61
N HIS A 54 5.21 -13.76 -7.10
CA HIS A 54 4.96 -12.80 -8.18
C HIS A 54 5.92 -13.08 -9.35
N GLN A 55 5.37 -13.12 -10.58
CA GLN A 55 6.16 -13.36 -11.78
C GLN A 55 6.78 -12.07 -12.30
N CYS A 56 8.10 -12.11 -12.58
CA CYS A 56 8.79 -11.04 -13.27
C CYS A 56 8.32 -10.96 -14.73
N PRO A 57 8.04 -9.75 -15.28
CA PRO A 57 7.69 -9.60 -16.69
C PRO A 57 8.77 -10.13 -17.64
N ALA A 58 8.38 -10.72 -18.77
CA ALA A 58 9.29 -11.43 -19.67
C ALA A 58 10.35 -10.54 -20.36
N PHE A 59 10.08 -9.24 -20.49
CA PHE A 59 11.03 -8.28 -21.09
C PHE A 59 12.17 -7.86 -20.14
N VAL A 60 12.10 -8.23 -18.85
CA VAL A 60 13.04 -7.84 -17.81
C VAL A 60 14.11 -8.91 -17.60
N ASP A 61 15.36 -8.53 -17.68
CA ASP A 61 16.49 -9.42 -17.34
C ASP A 61 16.57 -9.59 -15.82
N LYS A 62 16.21 -10.77 -15.32
CA LYS A 62 16.22 -11.08 -13.89
C LYS A 62 17.53 -11.71 -13.44
N THR A 63 18.10 -11.17 -12.36
CA THR A 63 19.26 -11.74 -11.65
C THR A 63 18.87 -12.01 -10.20
N VAL A 64 19.15 -13.22 -9.70
CA VAL A 64 18.91 -13.60 -8.30
C VAL A 64 20.25 -13.76 -7.61
N LEU A 65 20.42 -13.06 -6.50
CA LEU A 65 21.55 -13.19 -5.57
C LEU A 65 21.14 -14.05 -4.39
N ASN A 66 22.09 -14.42 -3.53
CA ASN A 66 21.81 -15.16 -2.30
C ASN A 66 22.52 -14.47 -1.12
N SER A 67 22.02 -13.31 -0.72
CA SER A 67 22.61 -12.53 0.36
C SER A 67 22.18 -12.98 1.76
N GLN A 68 21.21 -13.89 1.87
CA GLN A 68 20.69 -14.45 3.11
C GLN A 68 20.33 -13.39 4.18
N GLY A 69 19.71 -12.29 3.73
CA GLY A 69 19.35 -11.18 4.60
C GLY A 69 20.51 -10.28 5.04
N SER A 70 21.75 -10.57 4.63
CA SER A 70 22.95 -9.84 5.04
C SER A 70 23.20 -8.60 4.18
N LEU A 71 23.42 -7.43 4.79
CA LEU A 71 23.85 -6.22 4.09
C LEU A 71 25.25 -6.35 3.50
N VAL A 72 26.17 -6.98 4.23
CA VAL A 72 27.58 -7.12 3.80
C VAL A 72 27.67 -8.04 2.60
N GLU A 73 26.99 -9.19 2.67
CA GLU A 73 26.98 -10.15 1.58
C GLU A 73 26.22 -9.58 0.37
N GLY A 74 25.09 -8.90 0.60
CA GLY A 74 24.37 -8.17 -0.44
C GLY A 74 25.24 -7.14 -1.15
N TYR A 75 26.03 -6.35 -0.42
CA TYR A 75 26.97 -5.39 -1.00
C TYR A 75 28.05 -6.09 -1.86
N ARG A 76 28.63 -7.20 -1.33
CA ARG A 76 29.69 -7.97 -2.00
C ARG A 76 29.21 -8.57 -3.33
N GLN A 77 27.99 -9.13 -3.35
CA GLN A 77 27.43 -9.76 -4.55
C GLN A 77 26.84 -8.74 -5.54
N LEU A 78 26.16 -7.71 -5.06
CA LEU A 78 25.48 -6.71 -5.89
C LEU A 78 26.48 -5.81 -6.65
N LYS A 79 27.60 -5.44 -6.01
CA LYS A 79 28.56 -4.51 -6.58
C LYS A 79 29.08 -4.95 -7.97
N PRO A 80 29.66 -6.16 -8.18
CA PRO A 80 30.16 -6.58 -9.48
C PRO A 80 29.05 -6.71 -10.53
N VAL A 81 27.82 -7.04 -10.14
CA VAL A 81 26.67 -7.09 -11.05
C VAL A 81 26.35 -5.70 -11.59
N LEU A 82 26.27 -4.69 -10.72
CA LEU A 82 26.02 -3.30 -11.13
C LEU A 82 27.18 -2.71 -11.92
N GLU A 83 28.43 -3.05 -11.60
CA GLU A 83 29.60 -2.65 -12.38
C GLU A 83 29.54 -3.19 -13.83
N LYS A 84 29.09 -4.44 -14.00
CA LYS A 84 28.92 -5.06 -15.31
C LYS A 84 27.79 -4.46 -16.13
N ILE A 85 26.64 -4.18 -15.47
CA ILE A 85 25.45 -3.61 -16.11
C ILE A 85 25.69 -2.15 -16.51
N GLY A 86 26.31 -1.33 -15.66
CA GLY A 86 26.55 0.09 -15.87
C GLY A 86 25.27 0.92 -15.95
N PRO A 87 24.36 0.84 -14.96
CA PRO A 87 23.04 1.46 -15.02
C PRO A 87 23.10 2.99 -15.12
N GLU A 88 22.07 3.60 -15.70
CA GLU A 88 21.83 5.05 -15.61
C GLU A 88 21.27 5.40 -14.24
N TYR A 89 20.26 4.64 -13.80
CA TYR A 89 19.69 4.75 -12.47
C TYR A 89 19.34 3.37 -11.90
N VAL A 90 19.27 3.34 -10.57
CA VAL A 90 18.81 2.17 -9.82
C VAL A 90 17.61 2.57 -8.98
N PHE A 91 16.50 1.87 -9.15
CA PHE A 91 15.28 2.04 -8.37
C PHE A 91 15.12 0.86 -7.41
N SER A 92 15.11 1.12 -6.10
CA SER A 92 15.01 0.06 -5.10
C SER A 92 13.80 0.21 -4.19
N PHE A 93 13.28 -0.94 -3.74
CA PHE A 93 12.19 -1.05 -2.79
C PHE A 93 12.66 -1.80 -1.55
N LEU A 94 12.16 -1.42 -0.39
CA LEU A 94 12.47 -1.96 0.92
C LEU A 94 13.84 -1.52 1.47
N THR A 95 13.89 -1.34 2.77
CA THR A 95 14.97 -0.67 3.51
C THR A 95 16.36 -1.24 3.21
N ARG A 96 16.52 -2.58 3.13
CA ARG A 96 17.81 -3.22 2.88
C ARG A 96 18.31 -2.95 1.45
N SER A 97 17.45 -3.12 0.44
CA SER A 97 17.74 -2.78 -0.95
C SER A 97 18.05 -1.28 -1.11
N ASN A 98 17.31 -0.42 -0.40
CA ASN A 98 17.55 1.02 -0.38
C ASN A 98 18.94 1.37 0.16
N PHE A 99 19.38 0.73 1.23
CA PHE A 99 20.72 0.95 1.78
C PHE A 99 21.81 0.57 0.79
N LEU A 100 21.68 -0.58 0.12
CA LEU A 100 22.66 -1.06 -0.87
C LEU A 100 22.69 -0.17 -2.11
N ASN A 101 21.54 0.25 -2.61
CA ASN A 101 21.42 1.17 -3.73
C ASN A 101 22.18 2.47 -3.44
N VAL A 102 21.88 3.15 -2.33
CA VAL A 102 22.52 4.43 -1.97
C VAL A 102 24.03 4.25 -1.71
N ALA A 103 24.42 3.16 -1.03
CA ALA A 103 25.85 2.91 -0.73
C ALA A 103 26.69 2.69 -2.01
N LEU A 104 26.11 2.09 -3.05
CA LEU A 104 26.80 1.82 -4.30
C LEU A 104 26.71 2.97 -5.32
N SER A 105 25.65 3.79 -5.29
CA SER A 105 25.42 4.85 -6.27
C SER A 105 26.58 5.83 -6.38
N LYS A 106 27.10 6.31 -5.25
CA LYS A 106 28.22 7.27 -5.20
C LYS A 106 29.54 6.66 -5.68
N ARG A 107 29.70 5.35 -5.53
CA ARG A 107 30.92 4.65 -5.94
C ARG A 107 30.92 4.30 -7.41
N LEU A 108 29.76 3.94 -7.97
CA LEU A 108 29.60 3.46 -9.33
C LEU A 108 29.06 4.53 -10.30
N GLY A 109 28.66 5.70 -9.79
CA GLY A 109 28.27 6.87 -10.60
C GLY A 109 26.90 6.77 -11.28
N PHE A 110 25.98 5.97 -10.73
CA PHE A 110 24.59 5.94 -11.18
C PHE A 110 23.67 6.77 -10.27
N LYS A 111 22.47 7.11 -10.75
CA LYS A 111 21.45 7.80 -9.98
C LYS A 111 20.68 6.85 -9.10
N SER A 112 20.49 7.20 -7.82
CA SER A 112 19.76 6.37 -6.84
C SER A 112 18.35 6.89 -6.57
N ILE A 113 17.34 6.08 -6.91
CA ILE A 113 15.94 6.28 -6.56
C ILE A 113 15.57 5.18 -5.55
N ILE A 114 15.12 5.55 -4.38
CA ILE A 114 14.76 4.60 -3.32
C ILE A 114 13.29 4.75 -2.96
N SER A 115 12.60 3.65 -2.64
CA SER A 115 11.19 3.69 -2.26
C SER A 115 10.97 3.18 -0.85
N GLU A 116 10.27 3.99 -0.05
CA GLU A 116 9.80 3.62 1.29
C GLU A 116 8.29 3.34 1.26
N ARG A 117 7.93 2.12 1.68
CA ARG A 117 6.58 1.57 1.51
C ARG A 117 5.79 1.46 2.82
N VAL A 118 6.41 1.80 3.94
CA VAL A 118 5.83 1.76 5.29
C VAL A 118 6.23 3.01 6.07
N ASN A 119 5.47 3.35 7.11
CA ASN A 119 5.93 4.38 8.05
C ASN A 119 7.16 3.84 8.79
N THR A 120 8.31 4.45 8.54
CA THR A 120 9.62 3.97 9.01
C THR A 120 9.71 3.98 10.53
N THR A 121 9.16 5.00 11.18
CA THR A 121 9.19 5.14 12.64
C THR A 121 8.37 4.05 13.32
N SER A 122 7.18 3.75 12.85
CA SER A 122 6.33 2.70 13.40
C SER A 122 6.85 1.30 13.08
N HIS A 123 7.40 1.10 11.89
CA HIS A 123 7.96 -0.19 11.44
C HIS A 123 9.23 -0.57 12.21
N LEU A 124 10.12 0.39 12.45
CA LEU A 124 11.39 0.21 13.16
C LEU A 124 11.26 0.56 14.67
N SER A 125 10.19 0.13 15.34
CA SER A 125 9.90 0.49 16.75
C SER A 125 10.50 -0.46 17.79
N GLY A 126 11.25 -1.48 17.38
CA GLY A 126 11.73 -2.58 18.23
C GLY A 126 13.12 -2.36 18.85
N GLY A 127 13.92 -3.42 18.86
CA GLY A 127 15.17 -3.52 19.59
C GLY A 127 16.39 -2.82 18.97
N LEU A 128 17.59 -3.31 19.30
CA LEU A 128 18.86 -2.70 18.88
C LEU A 128 19.05 -2.67 17.36
N LYS A 129 18.58 -3.71 16.66
CA LYS A 129 18.63 -3.76 15.18
C LYS A 129 17.84 -2.61 14.55
N ASP A 130 16.66 -2.29 15.07
CA ASP A 130 15.83 -1.20 14.56
C ASP A 130 16.43 0.17 14.82
N LYS A 131 17.10 0.35 15.99
CA LYS A 131 17.85 1.58 16.27
C LYS A 131 18.99 1.80 15.27
N VAL A 132 19.74 0.74 14.94
CA VAL A 132 20.79 0.79 13.91
C VAL A 132 20.18 1.10 12.54
N SER A 133 19.08 0.45 12.17
CA SER A 133 18.37 0.71 10.91
C SER A 133 17.89 2.15 10.81
N ARG A 134 17.32 2.74 11.89
CA ARG A 134 16.93 4.16 11.93
C ARG A 134 18.12 5.09 11.68
N LEU A 135 19.27 4.78 12.31
CA LEU A 135 20.49 5.56 12.07
C LEU A 135 20.95 5.47 10.62
N LEU A 136 20.93 4.27 10.02
CA LEU A 136 21.27 4.07 8.61
C LEU A 136 20.29 4.79 7.67
N VAL A 137 18.99 4.77 7.95
CA VAL A 137 17.99 5.56 7.20
C VAL A 137 18.39 7.03 7.22
N LYS A 138 18.64 7.59 8.41
CA LYS A 138 19.03 8.99 8.57
C LYS A 138 20.32 9.35 7.83
N LEU A 139 21.29 8.47 7.77
CA LEU A 139 22.60 8.71 7.13
C LEU A 139 22.58 8.48 5.61
N LEU A 140 21.82 7.48 5.14
CA LEU A 140 21.86 7.04 3.74
C LEU A 140 20.77 7.71 2.90
N TYR A 141 19.51 7.80 3.38
CA TYR A 141 18.41 8.33 2.57
C TYR A 141 18.65 9.77 2.12
N ASN A 142 19.33 10.57 2.94
CA ASN A 142 19.77 11.94 2.58
C ASN A 142 20.70 11.99 1.37
N LYS A 143 21.41 10.90 1.08
CA LYS A 143 22.37 10.78 -0.04
C LYS A 143 21.73 10.28 -1.32
N ALA A 144 20.51 9.74 -1.28
CA ALA A 144 19.79 9.34 -2.47
C ALA A 144 19.53 10.55 -3.39
N ASP A 145 19.43 10.31 -4.69
CA ASP A 145 19.05 11.36 -5.65
C ASP A 145 17.56 11.65 -5.58
N SER A 146 16.73 10.62 -5.34
CA SER A 146 15.30 10.77 -5.04
C SER A 146 14.83 9.71 -4.03
N VAL A 147 13.89 10.09 -3.17
CA VAL A 147 13.20 9.21 -2.22
C VAL A 147 11.72 9.20 -2.55
N VAL A 148 11.16 8.04 -2.77
CA VAL A 148 9.75 7.84 -3.14
C VAL A 148 9.00 7.31 -1.93
N ALA A 149 8.11 8.12 -1.36
CA ALA A 149 7.23 7.74 -0.26
C ALA A 149 5.88 7.23 -0.80
N VAL A 150 5.32 6.18 -0.19
CA VAL A 150 4.02 5.62 -0.61
C VAL A 150 2.83 6.50 -0.24
N SER A 151 3.02 7.50 0.63
CA SER A 151 1.97 8.39 1.13
C SER A 151 2.57 9.71 1.62
N GLU A 152 1.75 10.75 1.78
CA GLU A 152 2.19 12.02 2.40
C GLU A 152 2.58 11.79 3.87
N GLY A 153 1.93 10.86 4.59
CA GLY A 153 2.31 10.49 5.94
C GLY A 153 3.71 9.88 6.01
N VAL A 154 4.05 8.95 5.12
CA VAL A 154 5.41 8.38 5.02
C VAL A 154 6.43 9.45 4.63
N LYS A 155 6.09 10.36 3.72
CA LYS A 155 6.95 11.51 3.36
C LYS A 155 7.20 12.42 4.56
N ALA A 156 6.17 12.73 5.35
CA ALA A 156 6.31 13.56 6.53
C ALA A 156 7.21 12.88 7.59
N ASP A 157 7.04 11.58 7.84
CA ASP A 157 7.89 10.79 8.71
C ASP A 157 9.38 10.88 8.30
N LEU A 158 9.67 10.70 7.01
CA LEU A 158 11.04 10.77 6.47
C LEU A 158 11.66 12.17 6.63
N ILE A 159 10.87 13.22 6.42
CA ILE A 159 11.35 14.61 6.56
C ILE A 159 11.57 14.97 8.03
N GLN A 160 10.60 14.68 8.89
CA GLN A 160 10.59 15.12 10.29
C GLN A 160 11.53 14.29 11.17
N ASN A 161 11.54 12.98 11.02
CA ASN A 161 12.24 12.06 11.91
C ASN A 161 13.62 11.62 11.37
N TYR A 162 13.80 11.68 10.04
CA TYR A 162 15.05 11.22 9.39
C TYR A 162 15.79 12.33 8.65
N ALA A 163 15.27 13.55 8.70
CA ALA A 163 15.87 14.76 8.10
C ALA A 163 16.15 14.59 6.57
N VAL A 164 15.32 13.84 5.86
CA VAL A 164 15.40 13.73 4.40
C VAL A 164 14.98 15.07 3.79
N PRO A 165 15.76 15.68 2.87
CA PRO A 165 15.40 16.95 2.26
C PRO A 165 14.05 16.86 1.51
N LYS A 166 13.15 17.83 1.77
CA LYS A 166 11.79 17.85 1.22
C LYS A 166 11.74 17.81 -0.31
N ASP A 167 12.67 18.47 -0.97
CA ASP A 167 12.80 18.54 -2.43
C ASP A 167 13.20 17.21 -3.08
N LYS A 168 13.77 16.30 -2.29
CA LYS A 168 14.11 14.94 -2.72
C LYS A 168 12.99 13.92 -2.53
N VAL A 169 11.95 14.22 -1.74
CA VAL A 169 10.88 13.27 -1.44
C VAL A 169 9.68 13.50 -2.36
N ALA A 170 9.41 12.53 -3.21
CA ALA A 170 8.20 12.46 -4.03
C ALA A 170 7.19 11.48 -3.43
N VAL A 171 5.88 11.71 -3.61
CA VAL A 171 4.84 10.76 -3.23
C VAL A 171 4.38 10.00 -4.46
N LEU A 172 4.38 8.68 -4.34
CA LEU A 172 3.92 7.74 -5.36
C LEU A 172 3.03 6.68 -4.72
N TYR A 173 1.73 6.88 -4.81
CA TYR A 173 0.72 5.95 -4.32
C TYR A 173 0.77 4.61 -5.06
N ASN A 174 0.16 3.57 -4.48
CA ASN A 174 0.06 2.27 -5.13
C ASN A 174 -0.83 2.33 -6.39
N PRO A 175 -0.47 1.61 -7.47
CA PRO A 175 -1.24 1.57 -8.70
C PRO A 175 -2.33 0.48 -8.68
N TYR A 176 -3.47 0.79 -9.30
CA TYR A 176 -4.58 -0.14 -9.46
C TYR A 176 -5.03 -0.21 -10.92
N ASP A 177 -5.19 -1.45 -11.40
CA ASP A 177 -5.91 -1.73 -12.64
C ASP A 177 -7.41 -1.74 -12.34
N ILE A 178 -8.07 -0.61 -12.58
CA ILE A 178 -9.48 -0.44 -12.22
C ILE A 178 -10.37 -1.38 -13.02
N GLU A 179 -10.06 -1.62 -14.28
CA GLU A 179 -10.87 -2.51 -15.13
C GLU A 179 -10.68 -3.98 -14.72
N GLN A 180 -9.45 -4.42 -14.46
CA GLN A 180 -9.18 -5.75 -13.93
C GLN A 180 -9.88 -5.99 -12.58
N LEU A 181 -9.89 -4.99 -11.68
CA LEU A 181 -10.63 -5.10 -10.41
C LEU A 181 -12.14 -5.30 -10.63
N LYS A 182 -12.74 -4.61 -11.62
CA LYS A 182 -14.15 -4.78 -11.97
C LYS A 182 -14.42 -6.15 -12.58
N GLU A 183 -13.54 -6.64 -13.46
CA GLU A 183 -13.64 -8.00 -14.03
C GLU A 183 -13.59 -9.07 -12.93
N GLN A 184 -12.62 -8.98 -12.02
CA GLN A 184 -12.53 -9.89 -10.88
C GLN A 184 -13.72 -9.77 -9.92
N ALA A 185 -14.31 -8.58 -9.79
CA ALA A 185 -15.50 -8.38 -8.97
C ALA A 185 -16.78 -8.97 -9.58
N ALA A 186 -16.80 -9.25 -10.88
CA ALA A 186 -17.92 -9.89 -11.56
C ALA A 186 -17.95 -11.41 -11.40
N GLU A 187 -16.92 -12.02 -10.81
CA GLU A 187 -16.88 -13.45 -10.54
C GLU A 187 -17.99 -13.87 -9.54
N SER A 188 -18.65 -15.00 -9.82
CA SER A 188 -19.69 -15.54 -8.95
C SER A 188 -19.09 -16.13 -7.66
N VAL A 189 -19.69 -15.81 -6.52
CA VAL A 189 -19.32 -16.37 -5.21
C VAL A 189 -20.56 -16.99 -4.53
N LEU A 190 -20.36 -18.10 -3.81
CA LEU A 190 -21.46 -18.93 -3.29
C LEU A 190 -21.78 -18.66 -1.82
N ASP A 191 -20.90 -17.98 -1.09
CA ASP A 191 -20.98 -17.83 0.37
C ASP A 191 -21.27 -16.39 0.83
N LEU A 192 -22.00 -15.62 0.00
CA LEU A 192 -22.50 -14.31 0.41
C LEU A 192 -23.68 -14.44 1.38
N PRO A 193 -23.81 -13.56 2.37
CA PRO A 193 -25.00 -13.47 3.20
C PRO A 193 -26.26 -13.20 2.36
N ALA A 194 -27.38 -13.79 2.74
CA ALA A 194 -28.67 -13.59 2.04
C ALA A 194 -29.24 -12.16 2.20
N LYS A 195 -28.80 -11.40 3.20
CA LYS A 195 -29.23 -10.02 3.48
C LYS A 195 -28.17 -9.03 3.04
N PRO A 196 -28.52 -7.75 2.76
CA PRO A 196 -27.55 -6.68 2.54
C PRO A 196 -26.52 -6.62 3.67
N TYR A 197 -25.28 -6.26 3.35
CA TYR A 197 -24.19 -6.23 4.34
C TYR A 197 -23.19 -5.08 4.07
N ILE A 198 -22.53 -4.66 5.15
CA ILE A 198 -21.33 -3.82 5.12
C ILE A 198 -20.10 -4.70 5.25
N ILE A 199 -18.94 -4.24 4.77
CA ILE A 199 -17.75 -5.07 4.71
C ILE A 199 -16.49 -4.39 5.23
N GLY A 200 -15.70 -5.16 6.00
CA GLY A 200 -14.30 -4.86 6.33
C GLY A 200 -13.36 -5.93 5.82
N VAL A 201 -12.21 -5.53 5.24
CA VAL A 201 -11.22 -6.46 4.67
C VAL A 201 -9.85 -6.18 5.25
N GLY A 202 -9.18 -7.23 5.76
CA GLY A 202 -7.83 -7.11 6.29
C GLY A 202 -7.40 -8.27 7.17
N ARG A 203 -6.12 -8.35 7.51
CA ARG A 203 -5.63 -9.33 8.49
C ARG A 203 -6.28 -9.09 9.86
N LEU A 204 -6.68 -10.16 10.54
CA LEU A 204 -7.31 -10.07 11.87
C LEU A 204 -6.21 -9.91 12.95
N VAL A 205 -5.59 -8.73 12.98
CA VAL A 205 -4.53 -8.33 13.90
C VAL A 205 -4.89 -7.03 14.62
N LYS A 206 -4.29 -6.76 15.76
CA LYS A 206 -4.57 -5.57 16.61
C LYS A 206 -4.55 -4.26 15.83
N ASN A 207 -3.63 -4.14 14.86
CA ASN A 207 -3.48 -2.92 14.07
C ASN A 207 -4.69 -2.62 13.17
N LYS A 208 -5.41 -3.63 12.69
CA LYS A 208 -6.62 -3.46 11.87
C LYS A 208 -7.87 -3.13 12.71
N ASN A 209 -7.79 -3.33 14.02
CA ASN A 209 -8.75 -2.91 15.04
C ASN A 209 -10.23 -3.25 14.71
N PHE A 210 -10.48 -4.46 14.23
CA PHE A 210 -11.85 -4.94 13.99
C PHE A 210 -12.71 -4.95 15.24
N SER A 211 -12.10 -4.94 16.46
CA SER A 211 -12.83 -4.76 17.70
C SER A 211 -13.57 -3.44 17.77
N LEU A 212 -12.97 -2.35 17.26
CA LEU A 212 -13.64 -1.04 17.14
C LEU A 212 -14.84 -1.12 16.20
N LEU A 213 -14.70 -1.80 15.05
CA LEU A 213 -15.79 -1.98 14.08
C LEU A 213 -16.95 -2.75 14.71
N ILE A 214 -16.69 -3.89 15.36
CA ILE A 214 -17.72 -4.73 16.01
C ILE A 214 -18.47 -3.94 17.09
N ASN A 215 -17.76 -3.21 17.95
CA ASN A 215 -18.39 -2.39 19.00
C ASN A 215 -19.24 -1.24 18.42
N ALA A 216 -18.75 -0.58 17.40
CA ALA A 216 -19.49 0.49 16.72
C ALA A 216 -20.72 -0.04 15.97
N TYR A 217 -20.59 -1.19 15.32
CA TYR A 217 -21.68 -1.86 14.62
C TYR A 217 -22.78 -2.30 15.59
N ALA A 218 -22.42 -2.92 16.73
CA ALA A 218 -23.38 -3.27 17.77
C ALA A 218 -24.15 -2.03 18.26
N LYS A 219 -23.43 -0.92 18.50
CA LYS A 219 -24.04 0.34 18.95
C LYS A 219 -24.89 1.01 17.87
N ALA A 220 -24.50 0.92 16.61
CA ALA A 220 -25.22 1.51 15.50
C ALA A 220 -26.57 0.82 15.28
N ASN A 221 -26.64 -0.50 15.50
CA ASN A 221 -27.85 -1.33 15.38
C ASN A 221 -28.51 -1.16 13.99
N ILE A 222 -27.71 -1.09 12.94
CA ILE A 222 -28.15 -1.00 11.54
C ILE A 222 -28.75 -2.32 11.05
N SER A 223 -29.50 -2.27 9.94
CA SER A 223 -30.22 -3.43 9.40
C SER A 223 -29.32 -4.42 8.67
N GLU A 224 -28.26 -3.93 8.03
CA GLU A 224 -27.30 -4.70 7.24
C GLU A 224 -26.45 -5.60 8.13
N ASN A 225 -26.06 -6.76 7.60
CA ASN A 225 -25.07 -7.63 8.25
C ASN A 225 -23.66 -7.03 8.17
N LEU A 226 -22.77 -7.47 9.05
CA LEU A 226 -21.34 -7.15 8.96
C LEU A 226 -20.57 -8.35 8.42
N VAL A 227 -19.87 -8.18 7.31
CA VAL A 227 -18.94 -9.18 6.74
C VAL A 227 -17.51 -8.76 7.03
N ILE A 228 -16.70 -9.69 7.52
CA ILE A 228 -15.28 -9.50 7.78
C ILE A 228 -14.51 -10.53 6.97
N LEU A 229 -13.66 -10.06 6.04
CA LEU A 229 -12.74 -10.89 5.25
C LEU A 229 -11.33 -10.78 5.79
N GLY A 230 -10.73 -11.94 6.03
CA GLY A 230 -9.35 -12.08 6.47
C GLY A 230 -9.17 -13.12 7.54
N VAL A 231 -7.91 -13.37 7.88
CA VAL A 231 -7.49 -14.29 8.95
C VAL A 231 -6.45 -13.62 9.83
N GLY A 232 -6.25 -14.10 11.05
CA GLY A 232 -5.23 -13.61 11.96
C GLY A 232 -5.47 -14.00 13.41
N ASP A 233 -4.51 -13.65 14.27
CA ASP A 233 -4.47 -14.09 15.66
C ASP A 233 -5.61 -13.55 16.54
N GLU A 234 -6.28 -12.47 16.12
CA GLU A 234 -7.41 -11.87 16.83
C GLU A 234 -8.77 -12.55 16.51
N GLU A 235 -8.84 -13.50 15.55
CA GLU A 235 -10.11 -14.04 15.04
C GLU A 235 -11.02 -14.58 16.15
N LEU A 236 -10.50 -15.45 17.01
CA LEU A 236 -11.28 -16.03 18.10
C LEU A 236 -11.82 -14.96 19.06
N LYS A 237 -10.99 -13.98 19.39
CA LYS A 237 -11.38 -12.86 20.26
C LYS A 237 -12.47 -11.99 19.63
N LEU A 238 -12.39 -11.74 18.31
CA LEU A 238 -13.38 -10.96 17.59
C LEU A 238 -14.73 -11.70 17.49
N LYS A 239 -14.73 -13.02 17.28
CA LYS A 239 -15.94 -13.85 17.31
C LYS A 239 -16.62 -13.82 18.69
N ASN A 240 -15.82 -13.98 19.76
CA ASN A 240 -16.33 -13.90 21.13
C ASN A 240 -16.92 -12.50 21.43
N LEU A 241 -16.25 -11.43 21.00
CA LEU A 241 -16.75 -10.07 21.15
C LEU A 241 -18.10 -9.88 20.45
N ALA A 242 -18.30 -10.41 19.24
CA ALA A 242 -19.59 -10.32 18.55
C ALA A 242 -20.72 -11.04 19.32
N ILE A 243 -20.41 -12.19 19.92
CA ILE A 243 -21.35 -12.92 20.77
C ILE A 243 -21.67 -12.13 22.05
N GLU A 244 -20.67 -11.61 22.75
CA GLU A 244 -20.82 -10.77 23.96
C GLU A 244 -21.66 -9.52 23.71
N GLN A 245 -21.54 -8.94 22.51
CA GLN A 245 -22.34 -7.78 22.07
C GLN A 245 -23.77 -8.17 21.61
N GLY A 246 -24.12 -9.46 21.60
CA GLY A 246 -25.43 -9.94 21.16
C GLY A 246 -25.69 -9.84 19.64
N ILE A 247 -24.65 -9.78 18.84
CA ILE A 247 -24.72 -9.63 17.37
C ILE A 247 -24.03 -10.78 16.62
N GLY A 248 -23.77 -11.91 17.28
CA GLY A 248 -23.02 -13.03 16.69
C GLY A 248 -23.65 -13.61 15.41
N ASP A 249 -24.96 -13.55 15.29
CA ASP A 249 -25.74 -13.99 14.12
C ASP A 249 -25.70 -13.00 12.94
N LYS A 250 -25.34 -11.74 13.19
CA LYS A 250 -25.22 -10.67 12.19
C LYS A 250 -23.78 -10.44 11.69
N VAL A 251 -22.76 -11.00 12.37
CA VAL A 251 -21.35 -10.80 12.02
C VAL A 251 -20.79 -12.08 11.37
N HIS A 252 -20.41 -11.99 10.10
CA HIS A 252 -19.95 -13.12 9.30
C HIS A 252 -18.45 -13.03 9.03
N PHE A 253 -17.66 -13.96 9.60
CA PHE A 253 -16.24 -14.11 9.35
C PHE A 253 -16.04 -15.12 8.22
N LEU A 254 -15.70 -14.66 7.03
CA LEU A 254 -15.60 -15.52 5.82
C LEU A 254 -14.17 -15.99 5.53
N GLY A 255 -13.22 -15.69 6.45
CA GLY A 255 -11.83 -16.10 6.31
C GLY A 255 -11.09 -15.37 5.19
N PHE A 256 -9.96 -15.94 4.77
CA PHE A 256 -9.17 -15.42 3.64
C PHE A 256 -9.84 -15.77 2.31
N LYS A 257 -9.92 -14.78 1.42
CA LYS A 257 -10.35 -14.97 0.03
C LYS A 257 -9.24 -14.51 -0.91
N SER A 258 -8.86 -15.36 -1.85
CA SER A 258 -7.86 -15.01 -2.88
C SER A 258 -8.36 -13.88 -3.79
N ASN A 259 -9.66 -13.88 -4.10
CA ASN A 259 -10.37 -12.79 -4.76
C ASN A 259 -11.43 -12.21 -3.82
N PRO A 260 -11.16 -11.10 -3.12
CA PRO A 260 -12.13 -10.46 -2.22
C PRO A 260 -13.13 -9.55 -2.96
N TYR A 261 -12.89 -9.23 -4.22
CA TYR A 261 -13.60 -8.16 -4.92
C TYR A 261 -15.08 -8.45 -5.19
N PRO A 262 -15.56 -9.70 -5.45
CA PRO A 262 -16.98 -9.98 -5.53
C PRO A 262 -17.72 -9.66 -4.23
N TYR A 263 -17.10 -9.92 -3.07
CA TYR A 263 -17.68 -9.60 -1.76
C TYR A 263 -17.70 -8.09 -1.51
N VAL A 264 -16.64 -7.38 -1.88
CA VAL A 264 -16.59 -5.92 -1.75
C VAL A 264 -17.59 -5.26 -2.68
N SER A 265 -17.70 -5.72 -3.94
CA SER A 265 -18.62 -5.13 -4.91
C SER A 265 -20.10 -5.36 -4.56
N SER A 266 -20.43 -6.44 -3.86
CA SER A 266 -21.79 -6.76 -3.41
C SER A 266 -22.17 -6.10 -2.08
N ALA A 267 -21.20 -5.52 -1.34
CA ALA A 267 -21.47 -4.81 -0.09
C ALA A 267 -22.17 -3.46 -0.33
N GLU A 268 -22.90 -2.97 0.66
CA GLU A 268 -23.48 -1.64 0.65
C GLU A 268 -22.39 -0.56 0.74
N PHE A 269 -21.46 -0.70 1.68
CA PHE A 269 -20.31 0.18 1.82
C PHE A 269 -19.16 -0.53 2.52
N PHE A 270 -17.99 0.09 2.44
CA PHE A 270 -16.73 -0.43 2.99
C PHE A 270 -16.33 0.30 4.27
N VAL A 271 -15.80 -0.44 5.26
CA VAL A 271 -15.35 0.12 6.53
C VAL A 271 -13.92 -0.33 6.86
N SER A 272 -13.07 0.62 7.24
CA SER A 272 -11.71 0.37 7.72
C SER A 272 -11.48 1.06 9.06
N THR A 273 -11.14 0.28 10.10
CA THR A 273 -10.91 0.79 11.47
C THR A 273 -9.46 0.72 11.91
N SER A 274 -8.52 0.72 10.96
CA SER A 274 -7.09 0.56 11.21
C SER A 274 -6.51 1.66 12.11
N ASN A 275 -5.61 1.27 13.01
CA ASN A 275 -4.86 2.20 13.87
C ASN A 275 -3.64 2.80 13.18
N ALA A 276 -3.05 2.10 12.21
CA ALA A 276 -1.93 2.60 11.42
C ALA A 276 -1.89 1.92 10.04
N GLU A 277 -1.52 2.68 9.02
CA GLU A 277 -1.30 2.21 7.64
C GLU A 277 -0.03 2.87 7.07
N GLY A 278 0.60 2.21 6.11
CA GLY A 278 1.55 2.87 5.21
C GLY A 278 0.79 3.50 4.04
N PHE A 279 -0.02 2.65 3.38
CA PHE A 279 -1.04 3.05 2.41
C PHE A 279 -2.20 2.02 2.46
N PRO A 280 -3.45 2.45 2.65
CA PRO A 280 -4.59 1.56 2.91
C PRO A 280 -5.16 0.99 1.61
N ASN A 281 -4.53 -0.04 1.05
CA ASN A 281 -4.93 -0.63 -0.24
C ASN A 281 -6.41 -0.99 -0.29
N ALA A 282 -6.96 -1.62 0.75
CA ALA A 282 -8.36 -2.06 0.77
C ALA A 282 -9.36 -0.89 0.64
N ILE A 283 -9.02 0.30 1.14
CA ILE A 283 -9.82 1.52 0.92
C ILE A 283 -9.86 1.87 -0.57
N VAL A 284 -8.70 1.93 -1.22
CA VAL A 284 -8.63 2.30 -2.64
C VAL A 284 -9.27 1.21 -3.52
N GLU A 285 -9.06 -0.07 -3.20
CA GLU A 285 -9.71 -1.19 -3.90
C GLU A 285 -11.25 -1.09 -3.82
N ALA A 286 -11.79 -0.79 -2.63
CA ALA A 286 -13.23 -0.54 -2.46
C ALA A 286 -13.72 0.69 -3.26
N MET A 287 -12.93 1.77 -3.30
CA MET A 287 -13.25 2.96 -4.11
C MET A 287 -13.21 2.68 -5.60
N CYS A 288 -12.26 1.87 -6.10
CA CYS A 288 -12.23 1.40 -7.49
C CYS A 288 -13.51 0.64 -7.88
N LEU A 289 -14.05 -0.12 -6.93
CA LEU A 289 -15.32 -0.84 -7.07
C LEU A 289 -16.56 0.05 -6.80
N GLY A 290 -16.35 1.33 -6.58
CA GLY A 290 -17.42 2.31 -6.40
C GLY A 290 -18.15 2.19 -5.07
N LYS A 291 -17.48 1.76 -4.01
CA LYS A 291 -18.08 1.71 -2.66
C LYS A 291 -17.87 3.04 -1.93
N ALA A 292 -18.90 3.48 -1.21
CA ALA A 292 -18.76 4.50 -0.19
C ALA A 292 -17.85 3.96 0.93
N VAL A 293 -17.03 4.82 1.53
CA VAL A 293 -16.01 4.40 2.50
C VAL A 293 -16.14 5.15 3.81
N VAL A 294 -16.13 4.39 4.91
CA VAL A 294 -15.88 4.88 6.27
C VAL A 294 -14.48 4.42 6.69
N ALA A 295 -13.64 5.31 7.18
CA ALA A 295 -12.33 4.94 7.68
C ALA A 295 -11.94 5.71 8.94
N THR A 296 -11.18 5.06 9.83
CA THR A 296 -10.49 5.78 10.91
C THR A 296 -9.36 6.62 10.34
N ASN A 297 -9.17 7.81 10.91
CA ASN A 297 -8.12 8.75 10.50
C ASN A 297 -6.77 8.39 11.14
N CYS A 298 -6.19 7.25 10.74
CA CYS A 298 -4.83 6.94 11.15
C CYS A 298 -3.81 7.79 10.38
N GLU A 299 -2.58 7.85 10.89
CA GLU A 299 -1.55 8.82 10.53
C GLU A 299 -1.21 8.90 9.04
N SER A 300 -1.32 7.79 8.29
CA SER A 300 -0.98 7.75 6.86
C SER A 300 -2.10 7.13 6.05
N GLY A 301 -2.46 7.75 4.96
CA GLY A 301 -3.34 7.24 3.90
C GLY A 301 -4.79 7.67 3.98
N PRO A 302 -5.60 7.38 5.02
CA PRO A 302 -7.04 7.65 4.98
C PRO A 302 -7.40 9.11 4.73
N ALA A 303 -6.79 10.08 5.42
CA ALA A 303 -7.06 11.50 5.20
C ALA A 303 -6.59 11.98 3.83
N GLU A 304 -5.46 11.47 3.34
CA GLU A 304 -4.94 11.80 2.02
C GLU A 304 -5.89 11.37 0.89
N ILE A 305 -6.56 10.23 1.09
CA ILE A 305 -7.47 9.64 0.11
C ILE A 305 -8.88 10.24 0.24
N LEU A 306 -9.44 10.26 1.46
CA LEU A 306 -10.84 10.62 1.66
C LEU A 306 -11.06 12.13 1.80
N ALA A 307 -10.12 12.87 2.38
CA ALA A 307 -10.21 14.33 2.54
C ALA A 307 -9.32 15.11 1.55
N GLU A 308 -8.36 14.45 0.89
CA GLU A 308 -7.28 15.09 0.10
C GLU A 308 -6.48 16.09 0.96
N LYS A 309 -6.26 15.76 2.24
CA LYS A 309 -5.57 16.61 3.22
C LYS A 309 -4.54 15.81 3.99
N TYR A 310 -3.41 16.45 4.29
CA TYR A 310 -2.40 15.93 5.21
C TYR A 310 -1.50 17.06 5.73
N PRO A 311 -1.16 17.16 7.03
CA PRO A 311 -1.80 16.40 8.12
C PRO A 311 -3.26 16.83 8.34
N TYR A 312 -4.07 15.94 8.90
CA TYR A 312 -5.48 16.21 9.13
C TYR A 312 -5.98 15.57 10.44
N HIS A 313 -6.71 16.32 11.23
CA HIS A 313 -7.28 15.86 12.49
C HIS A 313 -8.80 15.83 12.40
N VAL A 314 -9.37 14.76 12.94
CA VAL A 314 -10.81 14.55 12.98
C VAL A 314 -11.23 14.34 14.44
N SER A 315 -12.34 14.94 14.85
CA SER A 315 -13.02 14.67 16.12
C SER A 315 -14.36 14.02 15.81
N GLY A 316 -14.64 12.87 16.42
CA GLY A 316 -15.85 12.10 16.16
C GLY A 316 -15.87 11.52 14.73
N ALA A 317 -16.93 11.85 13.97
CA ALA A 317 -17.06 11.55 12.54
C ALA A 317 -17.08 12.83 11.72
N SER A 318 -16.39 12.85 10.58
CA SER A 318 -16.35 13.99 9.67
C SER A 318 -16.67 13.54 8.25
N GLU A 319 -17.64 14.20 7.63
CA GLU A 319 -17.94 14.02 6.22
C GLU A 319 -16.89 14.74 5.38
N GLU A 320 -16.14 13.97 4.57
CA GLU A 320 -15.06 14.50 3.76
C GLU A 320 -15.40 14.45 2.26
N LYS A 321 -14.49 14.92 1.44
CA LYS A 321 -14.70 14.99 -0.01
C LYS A 321 -15.09 13.64 -0.63
N ASN A 322 -14.40 12.55 -0.25
CA ASN A 322 -14.51 11.24 -0.90
C ASN A 322 -14.97 10.11 0.05
N GLY A 323 -15.34 10.41 1.30
CA GLY A 323 -15.77 9.41 2.28
C GLY A 323 -15.94 10.02 3.65
N ILE A 324 -16.10 9.18 4.68
CA ILE A 324 -16.22 9.63 6.08
C ILE A 324 -14.96 9.23 6.84
N LEU A 325 -14.35 10.19 7.53
CA LEU A 325 -13.25 9.95 8.45
C LEU A 325 -13.76 9.94 9.90
N CYS A 326 -13.30 8.95 10.67
CA CYS A 326 -13.60 8.84 12.08
C CYS A 326 -12.34 9.01 12.92
N GLU A 327 -12.47 9.60 14.08
CA GLU A 327 -11.40 9.69 15.08
C GLU A 327 -10.94 8.28 15.50
N LEU A 328 -9.63 8.13 15.72
CA LEU A 328 -9.05 6.86 16.17
C LEU A 328 -9.66 6.39 17.49
N ASN A 329 -9.96 5.09 17.57
CA ASN A 329 -10.53 4.44 18.77
C ASN A 329 -11.83 5.04 19.27
N ASN A 330 -12.54 5.82 18.45
CA ASN A 330 -13.82 6.44 18.80
C ASN A 330 -15.00 5.60 18.30
N VAL A 331 -15.55 4.76 19.18
CA VAL A 331 -16.73 3.92 18.89
C VAL A 331 -17.93 4.75 18.45
N GLN A 332 -18.16 5.91 19.08
CA GLN A 332 -19.30 6.77 18.74
C GLN A 332 -19.15 7.36 17.33
N GLY A 333 -17.94 7.87 16.99
CA GLY A 333 -17.68 8.42 15.66
C GLY A 333 -17.90 7.38 14.55
N VAL A 334 -17.41 6.14 14.73
CA VAL A 334 -17.66 5.07 13.75
C VAL A 334 -19.16 4.72 13.72
N CYS A 335 -19.84 4.62 14.86
CA CYS A 335 -21.29 4.39 14.93
C CYS A 335 -22.09 5.43 14.14
N ASP A 336 -21.78 6.72 14.31
CA ASP A 336 -22.47 7.82 13.62
C ASP A 336 -22.24 7.76 12.10
N ALA A 337 -21.01 7.42 11.67
CA ALA A 337 -20.69 7.21 10.27
C ALA A 337 -21.44 6.02 9.63
N LEU A 338 -21.57 4.89 10.37
CA LEU A 338 -22.36 3.74 9.89
C LEU A 338 -23.83 4.14 9.67
N LYS A 339 -24.44 4.84 10.64
CA LYS A 339 -25.83 5.33 10.53
C LYS A 339 -26.05 6.30 9.40
N LEU A 340 -25.08 7.17 9.11
CA LEU A 340 -25.16 8.11 8.00
C LEU A 340 -25.29 7.39 6.66
N PHE A 341 -24.61 6.25 6.51
CA PHE A 341 -24.65 5.45 5.28
C PHE A 341 -25.84 4.48 5.17
N GLU A 342 -26.74 4.39 6.18
CA GLU A 342 -28.07 3.78 6.00
C GLU A 342 -28.91 4.60 5.00
N ASN A 343 -28.63 5.90 4.86
CA ASN A 343 -29.29 6.74 3.86
C ASN A 343 -28.72 6.45 2.45
N ASP A 344 -29.52 5.80 1.61
CA ASP A 344 -29.18 5.40 0.25
C ASP A 344 -28.70 6.58 -0.64
N SER A 345 -29.29 7.75 -0.50
CA SER A 345 -28.93 8.94 -1.27
C SER A 345 -27.53 9.43 -0.90
N VAL A 346 -27.21 9.48 0.39
CA VAL A 346 -25.90 9.85 0.90
C VAL A 346 -24.86 8.82 0.44
N ARG A 347 -25.14 7.53 0.66
CA ARG A 347 -24.28 6.43 0.29
C ARG A 347 -23.97 6.42 -1.21
N SER A 348 -24.98 6.58 -2.06
CA SER A 348 -24.82 6.65 -3.53
C SER A 348 -24.00 7.84 -3.97
N SER A 349 -24.16 9.00 -3.33
CA SER A 349 -23.33 10.18 -3.60
C SER A 349 -21.86 9.90 -3.33
N TYR A 350 -21.53 9.30 -2.17
CA TYR A 350 -20.16 8.93 -1.82
C TYR A 350 -19.59 7.80 -2.71
N ALA A 351 -20.41 6.87 -3.15
CA ALA A 351 -20.02 5.84 -4.11
C ALA A 351 -19.58 6.44 -5.46
N ALA A 352 -20.27 7.49 -5.94
CA ALA A 352 -19.88 8.23 -7.14
C ALA A 352 -18.55 8.99 -6.94
N LYS A 353 -18.38 9.67 -5.80
CA LYS A 353 -17.15 10.37 -5.45
C LYS A 353 -15.96 9.39 -5.35
N SER A 354 -16.16 8.19 -4.77
CA SER A 354 -15.16 7.14 -4.69
C SER A 354 -14.65 6.72 -6.08
N ARG A 355 -15.54 6.46 -7.04
CA ARG A 355 -15.15 6.13 -8.42
C ARG A 355 -14.32 7.22 -9.08
N SER A 356 -14.69 8.48 -8.89
CA SER A 356 -13.93 9.62 -9.43
C SER A 356 -12.56 9.75 -8.79
N CYS A 357 -12.49 9.64 -7.45
CA CYS A 357 -11.25 9.71 -6.70
C CYS A 357 -10.28 8.57 -7.05
N ALA A 358 -10.80 7.36 -7.30
CA ALA A 358 -10.00 6.18 -7.63
C ALA A 358 -9.15 6.36 -8.90
N GLN A 359 -9.54 7.24 -9.85
CA GLN A 359 -8.79 7.48 -11.09
C GLN A 359 -7.38 8.00 -10.85
N GLN A 360 -7.14 8.74 -9.76
CA GLN A 360 -5.80 9.22 -9.40
C GLN A 360 -4.82 8.09 -9.02
N PHE A 361 -5.31 6.89 -8.76
CA PHE A 361 -4.53 5.70 -8.44
C PHE A 361 -4.45 4.70 -9.62
N SER A 362 -4.95 5.08 -10.81
CA SER A 362 -4.91 4.24 -12.01
C SER A 362 -3.47 3.97 -12.47
N TYR A 363 -3.30 2.95 -13.29
CA TYR A 363 -2.02 2.62 -13.93
C TYR A 363 -1.45 3.81 -14.73
N GLN A 364 -2.30 4.53 -15.45
CA GLN A 364 -1.89 5.71 -16.21
C GLN A 364 -1.33 6.81 -15.30
N ALA A 365 -2.06 7.19 -14.25
CA ALA A 365 -1.61 8.22 -13.30
C ALA A 365 -0.31 7.81 -12.58
N PHE A 366 -0.13 6.52 -12.32
CA PHE A 366 1.09 5.98 -11.74
C PHE A 366 2.27 6.09 -12.71
N GLN A 367 2.10 5.68 -13.98
CA GLN A 367 3.13 5.76 -15.03
C GLN A 367 3.63 7.19 -15.22
N GLU A 368 2.71 8.15 -15.36
CA GLU A 368 3.04 9.57 -15.50
C GLU A 368 3.91 10.08 -14.34
N LYS A 369 3.58 9.70 -13.10
CA LYS A 369 4.37 10.08 -11.91
C LYS A 369 5.73 9.40 -11.88
N VAL A 370 5.84 8.12 -12.24
CA VAL A 370 7.14 7.39 -12.30
C VAL A 370 8.04 8.02 -13.34
N VAL A 371 7.52 8.33 -14.54
CA VAL A 371 8.27 9.02 -15.60
C VAL A 371 8.77 10.38 -15.11
N ALA A 372 7.91 11.17 -14.47
CA ALA A 372 8.31 12.47 -13.92
C ALA A 372 9.42 12.36 -12.86
N ILE A 373 9.42 11.31 -12.02
CA ILE A 373 10.49 11.05 -11.03
C ILE A 373 11.80 10.70 -11.76
N ILE A 374 11.76 9.79 -12.71
CA ILE A 374 12.94 9.39 -13.51
C ILE A 374 13.53 10.60 -14.23
N ASP A 375 12.72 11.35 -14.95
CA ASP A 375 13.12 12.54 -15.70
C ASP A 375 13.77 13.61 -14.80
N LYS A 376 13.22 13.82 -13.58
CA LYS A 376 13.79 14.76 -12.61
C LYS A 376 15.19 14.35 -12.15
N VAL A 377 15.45 13.05 -12.04
CA VAL A 377 16.70 12.48 -11.51
C VAL A 377 17.77 12.35 -12.61
N CYS A 378 17.37 12.04 -13.84
CA CYS A 378 18.29 11.78 -14.95
C CYS A 378 18.63 13.04 -15.78
N LYS A 379 17.92 14.14 -15.59
CA LYS A 379 18.29 15.47 -16.09
C LYS A 379 19.37 16.09 -15.20
#